data_ef39fc9a3932a9a7c2b5ae4c560fde07
#
_entry.id   ef39fc9a3932a9a7c2b5ae4c560fde07
#
_cell.length_a   1.000
_cell.length_b   1.000
_cell.length_c   1.000
_cell.angle_alpha   90.00
_cell.angle_beta   90.00
_cell.angle_gamma   90.00
#
_symmetry.space_group_name_H-M   'P 1'
#
loop_
_entity.id
_entity.type
_entity.pdbx_description
1 polymer ?
#
loop_
_entity_poly.entity_id
_entity_poly.type
_entity_poly.pdbx_seq_one_letter_code
_entity_poly.pdbx_strand_id
1 'polypeptide(L)'
;HRAADGPAGSSPSMKWVNPPVAYMLHAGVPRLLAAGARIPGLHAGNGAERIALEAYPGLLARELIGRRSYKSDDLAKQTPERRAARVDLLAALEAGSPRLGLKLAVTAPQRAELLADARGDDIDAVLCLLQAAWGQQRALSPGPGHGLPEDIDPLEGWIVSA
;
A
#
# COMPACT_ATOMS: atom_id res chain seq x y z
N HIS A 1 -2.16 7.23 17.11
CA HIS A 1 -2.52 7.24 15.68
C HIS A 1 -2.13 8.56 15.06
N ARG A 2 -1.56 8.51 13.86
CA ARG A 2 -1.30 9.67 13.01
C ARG A 2 -2.61 10.11 12.35
N ALA A 3 -2.62 11.31 11.77
CA ALA A 3 -3.78 11.82 11.03
C ALA A 3 -4.20 10.89 9.87
N ALA A 4 -3.24 10.27 9.18
CA ALA A 4 -3.49 9.32 8.10
C ALA A 4 -4.06 7.96 8.55
N ASP A 5 -3.79 7.53 9.77
CA ASP A 5 -4.17 6.17 10.24
C ASP A 5 -5.69 5.99 10.33
N GLY A 6 -6.43 7.05 10.70
CA GLY A 6 -7.89 7.02 10.78
C GLY A 6 -8.56 6.76 9.42
N PRO A 7 -8.35 7.64 8.41
CA PRO A 7 -8.88 7.46 7.06
C PRO A 7 -8.45 6.14 6.41
N ALA A 8 -7.17 5.76 6.58
CA ALA A 8 -6.66 4.50 6.06
C ALA A 8 -7.18 3.27 6.84
N GLY A 9 -7.65 3.46 8.07
CA GLY A 9 -8.01 2.36 8.97
C GLY A 9 -6.81 1.48 9.33
N SER A 10 -5.63 2.06 9.40
CA SER A 10 -4.39 1.37 9.73
C SER A 10 -4.12 1.30 11.23
N SER A 11 -3.18 0.45 11.62
CA SER A 11 -2.61 0.47 12.98
C SER A 11 -1.60 1.62 13.09
N PRO A 12 -1.31 2.10 14.32
CA PRO A 12 -0.25 3.08 14.53
C PRO A 12 1.09 2.63 13.95
N SER A 13 1.84 3.54 13.31
CA SER A 13 3.13 3.26 12.70
C SER A 13 4.21 2.85 13.69
N MET A 14 4.11 3.29 14.94
CA MET A 14 5.08 2.95 16.01
C MET A 14 4.68 1.70 16.80
N LYS A 15 3.93 0.79 16.22
CA LYS A 15 3.57 -0.48 16.84
C LYS A 15 4.75 -1.45 16.84
N TRP A 16 5.11 -1.97 18.04
CA TRP A 16 6.26 -2.85 18.24
C TRP A 16 5.93 -4.34 18.08
N VAL A 17 4.65 -4.72 18.22
CA VAL A 17 4.19 -6.11 18.14
C VAL A 17 2.90 -6.20 17.32
N ASN A 18 2.82 -7.23 16.49
CA ASN A 18 1.65 -7.67 15.72
C ASN A 18 0.86 -6.56 14.98
N PRO A 19 1.33 -6.03 13.89
CA PRO A 19 2.61 -6.26 13.22
C PRO A 19 3.72 -5.39 13.81
N PRO A 20 5.01 -5.77 13.72
CA PRO A 20 6.12 -5.03 14.28
C PRO A 20 6.57 -3.88 13.37
N VAL A 21 5.69 -2.95 13.05
CA VAL A 21 5.91 -1.88 12.06
C VAL A 21 7.08 -0.98 12.45
N ALA A 22 7.25 -0.67 13.75
CA ALA A 22 8.35 0.15 14.21
C ALA A 22 9.73 -0.44 13.91
N TYR A 23 9.90 -1.76 14.00
CA TYR A 23 11.13 -2.43 13.60
C TYR A 23 11.38 -2.34 12.10
N MET A 24 10.33 -2.46 11.30
CA MET A 24 10.43 -2.35 9.83
C MET A 24 10.81 -0.93 9.42
N LEU A 25 10.23 0.09 10.04
CA LEU A 25 10.61 1.49 9.84
C LEU A 25 12.06 1.72 10.24
N HIS A 26 12.47 1.26 11.42
CA HIS A 26 13.85 1.39 11.91
C HIS A 26 14.87 0.75 10.96
N ALA A 27 14.57 -0.40 10.37
CA ALA A 27 15.46 -1.09 9.43
C ALA A 27 15.38 -0.50 8.00
N GLY A 28 14.21 -0.05 7.56
CA GLY A 28 13.94 0.34 6.18
C GLY A 28 14.25 1.80 5.86
N VAL A 29 13.84 2.74 6.72
CA VAL A 29 14.00 4.17 6.45
C VAL A 29 15.46 4.57 6.23
N PRO A 30 16.44 4.15 7.03
CA PRO A 30 17.85 4.48 6.77
C PRO A 30 18.33 4.03 5.39
N ARG A 31 17.82 2.92 4.87
CA ARG A 31 18.16 2.42 3.52
C ARG A 31 17.57 3.29 2.42
N LEU A 32 16.33 3.77 2.58
CA LEU A 32 15.72 4.73 1.66
C LEU A 32 16.51 6.05 1.63
N LEU A 33 16.91 6.56 2.80
CA LEU A 33 17.71 7.78 2.90
C LEU A 33 19.09 7.60 2.27
N ALA A 34 19.78 6.49 2.54
CA ALA A 34 21.08 6.15 1.94
C ALA A 34 20.99 6.01 0.41
N ALA A 35 19.86 5.53 -0.11
CA ALA A 35 19.59 5.48 -1.55
C ALA A 35 19.24 6.84 -2.15
N GLY A 36 19.19 7.91 -1.35
CA GLY A 36 18.86 9.27 -1.78
C GLY A 36 17.39 9.49 -2.13
N ALA A 37 16.50 8.62 -1.64
CA ALA A 37 15.09 8.75 -1.94
C ALA A 37 14.49 10.02 -1.35
N ARG A 38 13.67 10.72 -2.14
CA ARG A 38 12.79 11.76 -1.65
C ARG A 38 11.56 11.12 -1.02
N ILE A 39 11.20 11.55 0.17
CA ILE A 39 9.95 11.18 0.84
C ILE A 39 9.10 12.45 0.93
N PRO A 40 8.11 12.63 0.04
CA PRO A 40 7.34 13.87 -0.03
C PRO A 40 6.73 14.24 1.33
N GLY A 41 6.89 15.52 1.71
CA GLY A 41 6.46 16.03 3.02
C GLY A 41 7.42 15.77 4.19
N LEU A 42 8.36 14.79 4.07
CA LEU A 42 9.26 14.41 5.17
C LEU A 42 10.74 14.63 4.86
N HIS A 43 11.20 14.27 3.66
CA HIS A 43 12.63 14.30 3.32
C HIS A 43 12.85 14.67 1.85
N ALA A 44 13.69 15.67 1.60
CA ALA A 44 13.94 16.20 0.27
C ALA A 44 14.67 15.21 -0.66
N GLY A 45 15.42 14.26 -0.10
CA GLY A 45 16.29 13.38 -0.91
C GLY A 45 17.46 14.13 -1.53
N ASN A 46 18.22 13.44 -2.36
CA ASN A 46 19.34 14.01 -3.12
C ASN A 46 19.11 13.97 -4.65
N GLY A 47 17.89 13.66 -5.10
CA GLY A 47 17.49 13.63 -6.50
C GLY A 47 15.99 13.43 -6.67
N ALA A 48 15.47 13.89 -7.82
CA ALA A 48 14.04 13.84 -8.12
C ALA A 48 13.55 12.45 -8.58
N GLU A 49 14.47 11.55 -8.92
CA GLU A 49 14.14 10.29 -9.63
C GLU A 49 13.64 9.17 -8.73
N ARG A 50 13.99 9.19 -7.43
CA ARG A 50 13.62 8.15 -6.48
C ARG A 50 12.65 8.72 -5.46
N ILE A 51 11.39 8.36 -5.59
CA ILE A 51 10.33 8.82 -4.69
C ILE A 51 9.81 7.62 -3.91
N ALA A 52 9.80 7.74 -2.58
CA ALA A 52 9.19 6.76 -1.69
C ALA A 52 7.88 7.35 -1.13
N LEU A 53 6.79 6.62 -1.32
CA LEU A 53 5.47 6.94 -0.78
C LEU A 53 5.08 5.86 0.22
N GLU A 54 4.46 6.25 1.33
CA GLU A 54 3.89 5.29 2.26
C GLU A 54 2.59 4.75 1.67
N ALA A 55 2.52 3.44 1.47
CA ALA A 55 1.33 2.74 1.00
C ALA A 55 0.78 1.82 2.09
N TYR A 56 -0.53 1.60 2.09
CA TYR A 56 -1.20 0.66 2.97
C TYR A 56 -2.15 -0.24 2.18
N PRO A 57 -1.74 -1.47 1.83
CA PRO A 57 -2.54 -2.38 1.01
C PRO A 57 -3.91 -2.68 1.62
N GLY A 58 -4.00 -2.73 2.96
CA GLY A 58 -5.26 -2.94 3.68
C GLY A 58 -6.33 -1.88 3.42
N LEU A 59 -5.97 -0.65 3.05
CA LEU A 59 -6.92 0.40 2.65
C LEU A 59 -7.71 -0.02 1.41
N LEU A 60 -7.02 -0.37 0.33
CA LEU A 60 -7.65 -0.78 -0.93
C LEU A 60 -8.35 -2.13 -0.82
N ALA A 61 -7.72 -3.10 -0.16
CA ALA A 61 -8.35 -4.41 0.03
C ALA A 61 -9.69 -4.28 0.76
N ARG A 62 -9.76 -3.46 1.81
CA ARG A 62 -10.99 -3.24 2.58
C ARG A 62 -12.08 -2.55 1.77
N GLU A 63 -11.72 -1.62 0.91
CA GLU A 63 -12.67 -0.95 0.00
C GLU A 63 -13.29 -1.96 -0.98
N LEU A 64 -12.49 -2.88 -1.53
CA LEU A 64 -12.93 -3.79 -2.59
C LEU A 64 -13.64 -5.04 -2.09
N ILE A 65 -13.17 -5.63 -0.99
CA ILE A 65 -13.72 -6.89 -0.45
C ILE A 65 -14.24 -6.80 0.98
N GLY A 66 -14.35 -5.58 1.53
CA GLY A 66 -14.79 -5.35 2.90
C GLY A 66 -13.81 -5.89 3.93
N ARG A 67 -14.31 -6.41 5.04
CA ARG A 67 -13.48 -6.94 6.13
C ARG A 67 -13.07 -8.40 5.96
N ARG A 68 -13.24 -8.97 4.78
CA ARG A 68 -12.82 -10.35 4.51
C ARG A 68 -11.31 -10.47 4.52
N SER A 69 -10.80 -11.48 5.22
CA SER A 69 -9.37 -11.78 5.21
C SER A 69 -9.03 -12.58 3.95
N TYR A 70 -8.01 -12.15 3.20
CA TYR A 70 -7.53 -12.81 1.97
C TYR A 70 -6.20 -13.54 2.16
N LYS A 71 -5.54 -13.41 3.32
CA LYS A 71 -4.20 -13.91 3.58
C LYS A 71 -4.00 -14.41 5.01
N SER A 72 -2.98 -15.24 5.22
CA SER A 72 -2.48 -15.62 6.54
C SER A 72 -1.08 -16.20 6.47
N ASP A 73 -0.20 -15.81 7.40
CA ASP A 73 1.11 -16.46 7.62
C ASP A 73 0.95 -17.84 8.27
N ASP A 74 -0.13 -18.05 9.03
CA ASP A 74 -0.44 -19.32 9.66
C ASP A 74 -1.04 -20.29 8.63
N LEU A 75 -0.34 -21.39 8.34
CA LEU A 75 -0.77 -22.41 7.40
C LEU A 75 -2.16 -22.98 7.73
N ALA A 76 -2.46 -23.16 9.03
CA ALA A 76 -3.76 -23.69 9.47
C ALA A 76 -4.93 -22.75 9.15
N LYS A 77 -4.64 -21.46 8.90
CA LYS A 77 -5.61 -20.41 8.55
C LYS A 77 -5.65 -20.08 7.06
N GLN A 78 -4.90 -20.79 6.22
CA GLN A 78 -4.94 -20.61 4.77
C GLN A 78 -6.12 -21.40 4.16
N THR A 79 -7.32 -20.88 4.35
CA THR A 79 -8.58 -21.54 4.03
C THR A 79 -9.07 -21.27 2.61
N PRO A 80 -10.01 -22.10 2.07
CA PRO A 80 -10.66 -21.84 0.78
C PRO A 80 -11.36 -20.47 0.71
N GLU A 81 -11.94 -19.98 1.81
CA GLU A 81 -12.61 -18.68 1.90
C GLU A 81 -11.62 -17.53 1.69
N ARG A 82 -10.40 -17.65 2.22
CA ARG A 82 -9.33 -16.66 1.98
C ARG A 82 -8.86 -16.70 0.53
N ARG A 83 -8.78 -17.89 -0.07
CA ARG A 83 -8.50 -18.00 -1.50
C ARG A 83 -9.62 -17.38 -2.34
N ALA A 84 -10.89 -17.59 -2.00
CA ALA A 84 -12.01 -16.93 -2.67
C ALA A 84 -11.92 -15.40 -2.53
N ALA A 85 -11.57 -14.89 -1.34
CA ALA A 85 -11.35 -13.46 -1.14
C ALA A 85 -10.21 -12.89 -2.03
N ARG A 86 -9.11 -13.65 -2.26
CA ARG A 86 -8.07 -13.26 -3.23
C ARG A 86 -8.60 -13.22 -4.66
N VAL A 87 -9.41 -14.19 -5.05
CA VAL A 87 -10.05 -14.21 -6.39
C VAL A 87 -10.89 -12.96 -6.58
N ASP A 88 -11.76 -12.64 -5.62
CA ASP A 88 -12.64 -11.48 -5.69
C ASP A 88 -11.86 -10.17 -5.68
N LEU A 89 -10.80 -10.09 -4.86
CA LEU A 89 -9.94 -8.91 -4.80
C LEU A 89 -9.25 -8.65 -6.14
N LEU A 90 -8.64 -9.68 -6.75
CA LEU A 90 -8.02 -9.55 -8.07
C LEU A 90 -9.03 -9.19 -9.14
N ALA A 91 -10.19 -9.81 -9.16
CA ALA A 91 -11.27 -9.49 -10.11
C ALA A 91 -11.72 -8.03 -9.97
N ALA A 92 -11.85 -7.52 -8.75
CA ALA A 92 -12.19 -6.13 -8.49
C ALA A 92 -11.10 -5.16 -8.97
N LEU A 93 -9.81 -5.49 -8.77
CA LEU A 93 -8.68 -4.70 -9.26
C LEU A 93 -8.61 -4.70 -10.81
N GLU A 94 -8.88 -5.82 -11.45
CA GLU A 94 -8.96 -5.96 -12.91
C GLU A 94 -10.16 -5.18 -13.49
N ALA A 95 -11.26 -5.10 -12.77
CA ALA A 95 -12.43 -4.27 -13.15
C ALA A 95 -12.15 -2.76 -12.97
N GLY A 96 -11.31 -2.39 -12.03
CA GLY A 96 -10.90 -1.03 -11.70
C GLY A 96 -11.29 -0.61 -10.30
N SER A 97 -10.34 -0.03 -9.57
CA SER A 97 -10.59 0.54 -8.24
C SER A 97 -11.31 1.89 -8.36
N PRO A 98 -12.49 2.06 -7.76
CA PRO A 98 -13.23 3.34 -7.79
C PRO A 98 -12.41 4.50 -7.23
N ARG A 99 -11.69 4.27 -6.12
CA ARG A 99 -10.87 5.29 -5.45
C ARG A 99 -9.71 5.79 -6.33
N LEU A 100 -9.02 4.86 -6.98
CA LEU A 100 -7.80 5.19 -7.72
C LEU A 100 -8.06 5.53 -9.19
N GLY A 101 -9.18 5.09 -9.76
CA GLY A 101 -9.47 5.21 -11.20
C GLY A 101 -8.50 4.37 -12.06
N LEU A 102 -7.85 3.37 -11.47
CA LEU A 102 -6.87 2.50 -12.11
C LEU A 102 -7.38 1.08 -12.25
N LYS A 103 -6.92 0.41 -13.30
CA LYS A 103 -7.17 -1.01 -13.54
C LYS A 103 -5.87 -1.79 -13.49
N LEU A 104 -5.93 -2.96 -12.88
CA LEU A 104 -4.83 -3.93 -12.92
C LEU A 104 -4.90 -4.70 -14.24
N ALA A 105 -3.77 -4.80 -14.94
CA ALA A 105 -3.61 -5.69 -16.07
C ALA A 105 -2.55 -6.74 -15.74
N VAL A 106 -2.94 -8.01 -15.72
CA VAL A 106 -2.05 -9.15 -15.47
C VAL A 106 -2.27 -10.25 -16.49
N THR A 107 -1.22 -11.01 -16.79
CA THR A 107 -1.33 -12.22 -17.60
C THR A 107 -1.91 -13.38 -16.79
N ALA A 108 -2.42 -14.40 -17.46
CA ALA A 108 -2.94 -15.58 -16.78
C ALA A 108 -1.91 -16.27 -15.84
N PRO A 109 -0.63 -16.42 -16.21
CA PRO A 109 0.40 -16.91 -15.29
C PRO A 109 0.57 -16.02 -14.04
N GLN A 110 0.71 -14.71 -14.22
CA GLN A 110 0.84 -13.77 -13.08
C GLN A 110 -0.38 -13.86 -12.15
N ARG A 111 -1.58 -13.93 -12.73
CA ARG A 111 -2.81 -14.09 -11.94
C ARG A 111 -2.80 -15.40 -11.13
N ALA A 112 -2.31 -16.48 -11.71
CA ALA A 112 -2.19 -17.77 -11.03
C ALA A 112 -1.20 -17.71 -9.86
N GLU A 113 -0.06 -17.06 -10.03
CA GLU A 113 0.95 -16.82 -8.99
C GLU A 113 0.37 -16.02 -7.82
N LEU A 114 -0.27 -14.88 -8.10
CA LEU A 114 -0.93 -14.04 -7.09
C LEU A 114 -1.99 -14.82 -6.29
N LEU A 115 -2.75 -15.71 -6.93
CA LEU A 115 -3.75 -16.54 -6.25
C LEU A 115 -3.13 -17.67 -5.43
N ALA A 116 -1.95 -18.17 -5.84
CA ALA A 116 -1.25 -19.25 -5.15
C ALA A 116 -0.58 -18.76 -3.85
N ASP A 117 -0.17 -17.49 -3.81
CA ASP A 117 0.42 -16.90 -2.61
C ASP A 117 -0.64 -16.73 -1.50
N ALA A 118 -0.68 -17.69 -0.59
CA ALA A 118 -1.62 -17.69 0.53
C ALA A 118 -1.21 -16.74 1.68
N ARG A 119 0.05 -16.30 1.72
CA ARG A 119 0.53 -15.25 2.62
C ARG A 119 0.07 -13.87 2.17
N GLY A 120 -0.16 -13.71 0.87
CA GLY A 120 -0.69 -12.49 0.24
C GLY A 120 0.32 -11.37 0.11
N ASP A 121 1.61 -11.66 0.20
CA ASP A 121 2.68 -10.67 0.05
C ASP A 121 2.71 -10.12 -1.38
N ASP A 122 2.50 -10.99 -2.38
CA ASP A 122 2.46 -10.60 -3.79
C ASP A 122 1.25 -9.70 -4.10
N ILE A 123 0.08 -10.02 -3.54
CA ILE A 123 -1.12 -9.16 -3.68
C ILE A 123 -0.92 -7.84 -2.95
N ASP A 124 -0.31 -7.83 -1.77
CA ASP A 124 0.01 -6.59 -1.06
C ASP A 124 0.96 -5.71 -1.89
N ALA A 125 1.96 -6.30 -2.53
CA ALA A 125 2.86 -5.57 -3.42
C ALA A 125 2.11 -4.96 -4.62
N VAL A 126 1.14 -5.68 -5.21
CA VAL A 126 0.29 -5.16 -6.30
C VAL A 126 -0.60 -4.01 -5.82
N LEU A 127 -1.19 -4.11 -4.61
CA LEU A 127 -1.98 -3.03 -4.03
C LEU A 127 -1.13 -1.78 -3.79
N CYS A 128 0.09 -1.94 -3.26
CA CYS A 128 1.05 -0.84 -3.10
C CYS A 128 1.49 -0.26 -4.45
N LEU A 129 1.68 -1.08 -5.48
CA LEU A 129 2.00 -0.63 -6.85
C LEU A 129 0.88 0.26 -7.40
N LEU A 130 -0.39 -0.11 -7.23
CA LEU A 130 -1.53 0.71 -7.67
C LEU A 130 -1.60 2.05 -6.92
N GLN A 131 -1.33 2.07 -5.61
CA GLN A 131 -1.23 3.32 -4.84
C GLN A 131 -0.07 4.19 -5.32
N ALA A 132 1.08 3.59 -5.63
CA ALA A 132 2.23 4.31 -6.18
C ALA A 132 1.94 4.89 -7.58
N ALA A 133 1.30 4.12 -8.45
CA ALA A 133 0.88 4.58 -9.79
C ALA A 133 -0.12 5.73 -9.70
N TRP A 134 -1.08 5.66 -8.79
CA TRP A 134 -2.01 6.76 -8.52
C TRP A 134 -1.27 8.01 -8.03
N GLY A 135 -0.37 7.86 -7.07
CA GLY A 135 0.45 8.98 -6.57
C GLY A 135 1.30 9.61 -7.68
N GLN A 136 1.84 8.80 -8.58
CA GLN A 136 2.58 9.30 -9.75
C GLN A 136 1.67 10.10 -10.71
N GLN A 137 0.46 9.63 -10.98
CA GLN A 137 -0.51 10.39 -11.79
C GLN A 137 -0.87 11.72 -11.14
N ARG A 138 -1.04 11.73 -9.81
CA ARG A 138 -1.32 12.96 -9.06
C ARG A 138 -0.16 13.95 -9.08
N ALA A 139 1.08 13.47 -9.12
CA ALA A 139 2.25 14.33 -9.25
C ALA A 139 2.31 15.09 -10.59
N LEU A 140 1.69 14.53 -11.64
CA LEU A 140 1.61 15.13 -12.97
C LEU A 140 0.37 16.02 -13.17
N SER A 141 -0.54 16.06 -12.19
CA SER A 141 -1.78 16.84 -12.23
C SER A 141 -1.64 18.12 -11.39
N PRO A 142 -2.42 19.18 -11.67
CA PRO A 142 -2.51 20.32 -10.77
C PRO A 142 -3.02 19.90 -9.38
N GLY A 143 -2.43 20.46 -8.32
CA GLY A 143 -2.81 20.20 -6.93
C GLY A 143 -1.65 19.69 -6.07
N PRO A 144 -1.93 19.23 -4.85
CA PRO A 144 -0.91 18.72 -3.95
C PRO A 144 -0.16 17.54 -4.57
N GLY A 145 1.18 17.62 -4.56
CA GLY A 145 2.04 16.62 -5.19
C GLY A 145 1.77 15.21 -4.66
N HIS A 146 1.68 14.23 -5.56
CA HIS A 146 1.38 12.83 -5.25
C HIS A 146 0.02 12.58 -4.59
N GLY A 147 -0.91 13.56 -4.59
CA GLY A 147 -2.20 13.47 -3.91
C GLY A 147 -2.08 13.46 -2.39
N LEU A 148 -1.02 14.02 -1.86
CA LEU A 148 -0.80 14.20 -0.42
C LEU A 148 -1.45 15.52 0.02
N PRO A 149 -1.94 15.64 1.28
CA PRO A 149 -2.42 16.91 1.81
C PRO A 149 -1.34 18.00 1.79
N GLU A 150 -1.75 19.26 1.70
CA GLU A 150 -0.83 20.39 1.72
C GLU A 150 -0.23 20.64 3.12
N ASP A 151 -0.98 20.27 4.16
CA ASP A 151 -0.68 20.48 5.58
C ASP A 151 -0.13 19.22 6.27
N ILE A 152 0.57 18.38 5.53
CA ILE A 152 1.21 17.18 6.09
C ILE A 152 2.14 17.54 7.25
N ASP A 153 1.94 16.87 8.40
CA ASP A 153 2.91 16.94 9.49
C ASP A 153 4.21 16.24 9.08
N PRO A 154 5.36 16.95 9.03
CA PRO A 154 6.63 16.36 8.61
C PRO A 154 7.19 15.29 9.56
N LEU A 155 6.61 15.13 10.75
CA LEU A 155 6.96 14.08 11.70
C LEU A 155 6.09 12.84 11.53
N GLU A 156 4.88 12.99 11.00
CA GLU A 156 3.91 11.90 10.87
C GLU A 156 3.89 11.28 9.47
N GLY A 157 4.03 12.09 8.42
CA GLY A 157 3.85 11.68 7.05
C GLY A 157 2.39 11.37 6.70
N TRP A 158 2.17 10.75 5.55
CA TRP A 158 0.83 10.42 5.05
C TRP A 158 0.80 9.13 4.26
N ILE A 159 -0.24 8.32 4.44
CA ILE A 159 -0.51 7.13 3.63
C ILE A 159 -1.12 7.60 2.31
N VAL A 160 -0.46 7.31 1.19
CA VAL A 160 -0.93 7.71 -0.13
C VAL A 160 -2.33 7.15 -0.42
N SER A 161 -3.21 7.97 -0.95
CA SER A 161 -4.62 7.67 -1.22
C SER A 161 -5.54 7.52 0.02
N ALA A 162 -5.08 7.84 1.24
CA ALA A 162 -5.92 7.85 2.44
C ALA A 162 -6.82 9.08 2.51
#